data_e2fd98c25c06eff48c0e8df876ec720e
#
_entry.id   e2fd98c25c06eff48c0e8df876ec720e
#
_cell.length_a   1.000
_cell.length_b   1.000
_cell.length_c   1.000
_cell.angle_alpha   90.00
_cell.angle_beta   90.00
_cell.angle_gamma   90.00
#
_symmetry.space_group_name_H-M   'P 1'
#
loop_
_entity.id
_entity.type
_entity.pdbx_description
1 polymer ?
#
loop_
_entity_poly.entity_id
_entity_poly.type
_entity_poly.pdbx_seq_one_letter_code
_entity_poly.pdbx_strand_id
1 'polypeptide(L)'
;MLFLFTGPFGINHGIELHSDVVEYAKEKLESFIKYSDSFDKFEFCEPAFVVGNCLEIASVSHQYDRIYCGAGVQKDHENYMKILLKVGGILVMPIEDQLTQILRTGQNTWESKNILAVSFAPLVQPNRNDNGKHDTVGLPPCAVRNLQDLARIYIRRTLRNFINEEMKAKGIAQKAPPKRKRRRCRRRRINTYVFVGNQLIPQPLDSEEDEKMEDDNKEEEDKDHSEALKPEEPPRNLLREKIMSLPLPESLKAYLTYYREK
;
A
#
# COMPACT_ATOMS: atom_id res chain seq x y z
N MET A 1 -0.39 -2.04 -1.17
CA MET A 1 0.98 -1.52 -1.03
C MET A 1 1.01 -0.55 0.14
N LEU A 2 1.32 -1.05 1.34
CA LEU A 2 1.19 -0.31 2.63
C LEU A 2 2.54 0.16 3.21
N PHE A 3 3.63 -0.03 2.46
CA PHE A 3 5.01 0.19 2.93
C PHE A 3 5.39 1.64 3.27
N LEU A 4 4.59 2.59 2.83
CA LEU A 4 4.90 4.03 2.93
C LEU A 4 4.52 4.66 4.28
N PHE A 5 3.71 3.98 5.10
CA PHE A 5 3.12 4.59 6.29
C PHE A 5 3.65 4.06 7.62
N THR A 6 4.45 2.97 7.60
CA THR A 6 4.94 2.36 8.83
C THR A 6 6.22 3.01 9.37
N GLY A 7 6.91 3.81 8.55
CA GLY A 7 8.21 4.38 8.89
C GLY A 7 9.31 3.32 9.04
N PRO A 8 10.57 3.72 9.16
CA PRO A 8 11.71 2.80 9.12
C PRO A 8 11.83 1.91 10.37
N PHE A 9 11.15 2.27 11.46
CA PHE A 9 11.13 1.51 12.72
C PHE A 9 9.87 0.65 12.88
N GLY A 10 9.00 0.67 11.90
CA GLY A 10 7.77 -0.10 11.89
C GLY A 10 8.00 -1.60 11.68
N ILE A 11 6.94 -2.37 11.91
CA ILE A 11 6.84 -3.78 11.58
C ILE A 11 5.85 -3.89 10.43
N ASN A 12 6.24 -4.62 9.39
CA ASN A 12 5.41 -4.82 8.21
C ASN A 12 5.37 -6.31 7.88
N HIS A 13 4.21 -6.93 8.08
CA HIS A 13 4.01 -8.35 7.81
C HIS A 13 3.03 -8.53 6.64
N GLY A 14 3.38 -9.42 5.70
CA GLY A 14 2.51 -9.90 4.64
C GLY A 14 2.25 -11.39 4.83
N ILE A 15 0.98 -11.79 4.83
CA ILE A 15 0.59 -13.19 4.91
C ILE A 15 -0.12 -13.54 3.62
N GLU A 16 0.31 -14.61 2.99
CA GLU A 16 -0.23 -15.10 1.73
C GLU A 16 -0.33 -16.63 1.78
N LEU A 17 -1.44 -17.16 1.28
CA LEU A 17 -1.70 -18.60 1.31
C LEU A 17 -0.77 -19.38 0.38
N HIS A 18 -0.44 -18.82 -0.78
CA HIS A 18 0.31 -19.46 -1.84
C HIS A 18 1.79 -19.11 -1.80
N SER A 19 2.66 -20.11 -1.76
CA SER A 19 4.11 -19.93 -1.67
C SER A 19 4.70 -19.23 -2.89
N ASP A 20 4.23 -19.54 -4.09
CA ASP A 20 4.65 -18.92 -5.34
C ASP A 20 4.35 -17.42 -5.39
N VAL A 21 3.22 -16.99 -4.80
CA VAL A 21 2.86 -15.57 -4.66
C VAL A 21 3.79 -14.87 -3.66
N VAL A 22 4.19 -15.55 -2.59
CA VAL A 22 5.19 -15.04 -1.63
C VAL A 22 6.55 -14.87 -2.29
N GLU A 23 6.99 -15.84 -3.09
CA GLU A 23 8.24 -15.75 -3.85
C GLU A 23 8.19 -14.57 -4.84
N TYR A 24 7.11 -14.47 -5.61
CA TYR A 24 6.90 -13.32 -6.49
C TYR A 24 6.93 -11.98 -5.76
N ALA A 25 6.31 -11.90 -4.57
CA ALA A 25 6.32 -10.68 -3.76
C ALA A 25 7.74 -10.30 -3.32
N LYS A 26 8.57 -11.29 -2.94
CA LYS A 26 9.99 -11.08 -2.59
C LYS A 26 10.80 -10.59 -3.79
N GLU A 27 10.64 -11.21 -4.95
CA GLU A 27 11.31 -10.75 -6.18
C GLU A 27 10.92 -9.31 -6.55
N LYS A 28 9.64 -8.96 -6.43
CA LYS A 28 9.18 -7.58 -6.67
C LYS A 28 9.71 -6.59 -5.64
N LEU A 29 9.85 -7.01 -4.40
CA LEU A 29 10.47 -6.22 -3.35
C LEU A 29 11.94 -5.93 -3.66
N GLU A 30 12.72 -6.95 -4.02
CA GLU A 30 14.11 -6.79 -4.43
C GLU A 30 14.24 -5.88 -5.65
N SER A 31 13.40 -6.09 -6.66
CA SER A 31 13.35 -5.24 -7.84
C SER A 31 13.04 -3.78 -7.49
N PHE A 32 12.08 -3.56 -6.57
CA PHE A 32 11.77 -2.22 -6.08
C PHE A 32 12.95 -1.57 -5.36
N ILE A 33 13.62 -2.30 -4.48
CA ILE A 33 14.79 -1.79 -3.77
C ILE A 33 15.92 -1.46 -4.76
N LYS A 34 16.19 -2.33 -5.74
CA LYS A 34 17.30 -2.16 -6.69
C LYS A 34 17.07 -1.07 -7.73
N TYR A 35 15.85 -0.98 -8.27
CA TYR A 35 15.61 -0.23 -9.51
C TYR A 35 14.64 0.94 -9.39
N SER A 36 13.88 1.06 -8.29
CA SER A 36 12.89 2.13 -8.19
C SER A 36 13.51 3.48 -7.85
N ASP A 37 13.31 4.49 -8.69
CA ASP A 37 13.70 5.88 -8.41
C ASP A 37 12.95 6.47 -7.19
N SER A 38 11.85 5.86 -6.81
CA SER A 38 11.06 6.30 -5.67
C SER A 38 11.59 5.77 -4.33
N PHE A 39 12.47 4.76 -4.33
CA PHE A 39 12.98 4.14 -3.10
C PHE A 39 13.65 5.14 -2.15
N ASP A 40 14.40 6.09 -2.69
CA ASP A 40 15.13 7.08 -1.91
C ASP A 40 14.29 8.30 -1.49
N LYS A 41 13.04 8.41 -1.99
CA LYS A 41 12.15 9.55 -1.69
C LYS A 41 11.48 9.48 -0.33
N PHE A 42 11.46 8.31 0.32
CA PHE A 42 10.83 8.08 1.62
C PHE A 42 11.63 7.11 2.50
N GLU A 43 11.25 7.02 3.76
CA GLU A 43 11.83 6.05 4.68
C GLU A 43 11.16 4.69 4.48
N PHE A 44 11.99 3.66 4.30
CA PHE A 44 11.55 2.33 3.93
C PHE A 44 11.48 1.41 5.15
N CYS A 45 10.38 0.65 5.27
CA CYS A 45 10.23 -0.45 6.21
C CYS A 45 10.10 -1.74 5.38
N GLU A 46 11.12 -2.57 5.41
CA GLU A 46 11.13 -3.83 4.69
C GLU A 46 10.05 -4.77 5.23
N PRO A 47 9.17 -5.32 4.37
CA PRO A 47 8.16 -6.28 4.79
C PRO A 47 8.77 -7.67 4.97
N ALA A 48 8.26 -8.41 5.95
CA ALA A 48 8.49 -9.83 6.10
C ALA A 48 7.25 -10.60 5.63
N PHE A 49 7.44 -11.57 4.75
CA PHE A 49 6.35 -12.39 4.19
C PHE A 49 6.34 -13.78 4.81
N VAL A 50 5.12 -14.28 5.07
CA VAL A 50 4.86 -15.62 5.59
C VAL A 50 3.86 -16.33 4.69
N VAL A 51 4.12 -17.61 4.40
CA VAL A 51 3.16 -18.51 3.75
C VAL A 51 2.22 -19.07 4.80
N GLY A 52 0.91 -18.93 4.57
CA GLY A 52 -0.11 -19.51 5.44
C GLY A 52 -1.45 -18.82 5.35
N ASN A 53 -2.43 -19.41 6.02
CA ASN A 53 -3.78 -18.85 6.09
C ASN A 53 -3.85 -17.77 7.16
N CYS A 54 -4.25 -16.55 6.78
CA CYS A 54 -4.37 -15.43 7.71
C CYS A 54 -5.44 -15.63 8.80
N LEU A 55 -6.33 -16.61 8.66
CA LEU A 55 -7.32 -17.01 9.66
C LEU A 55 -6.76 -17.98 10.72
N GLU A 56 -5.51 -18.43 10.54
CA GLU A 56 -4.82 -19.39 11.42
C GLU A 56 -3.60 -18.80 12.11
N ILE A 57 -3.52 -17.47 12.24
CA ILE A 57 -2.41 -16.82 12.94
C ILE A 57 -2.37 -17.30 14.38
N ALA A 58 -1.21 -17.81 14.79
CA ALA A 58 -0.99 -18.26 16.16
C ALA A 58 -1.35 -17.15 17.15
N SER A 59 -2.15 -17.53 18.13
CA SER A 59 -2.74 -16.70 19.21
C SER A 59 -2.08 -15.34 19.38
N VAL A 60 -2.85 -14.35 19.12
CA VAL A 60 -2.71 -12.89 19.09
C VAL A 60 -1.59 -12.34 19.99
N SER A 61 -0.35 -12.60 19.64
CA SER A 61 0.80 -11.96 20.31
C SER A 61 1.03 -10.54 19.79
N HIS A 62 0.50 -10.18 18.61
CA HIS A 62 0.74 -8.91 17.97
C HIS A 62 -0.54 -8.28 17.45
N GLN A 63 -0.80 -7.06 17.89
CA GLN A 63 -1.82 -6.20 17.31
C GLN A 63 -1.16 -5.17 16.40
N TYR A 64 -1.88 -4.75 15.34
CA TYR A 64 -1.39 -3.87 14.32
C TYR A 64 -2.12 -2.52 14.33
N ASP A 65 -1.39 -1.46 13.97
CA ASP A 65 -1.98 -0.14 13.81
C ASP A 65 -2.76 -0.04 12.50
N ARG A 66 -2.37 -0.81 11.48
CA ARG A 66 -2.99 -0.82 10.14
C ARG A 66 -3.03 -2.23 9.59
N ILE A 67 -4.21 -2.66 9.14
CA ILE A 67 -4.42 -3.94 8.48
C ILE A 67 -5.16 -3.70 7.17
N TYR A 68 -4.73 -4.38 6.13
CA TYR A 68 -5.43 -4.48 4.86
C TYR A 68 -5.63 -5.94 4.50
N CYS A 69 -6.87 -6.32 4.24
CA CYS A 69 -7.20 -7.63 3.69
C CYS A 69 -7.66 -7.44 2.24
N GLY A 70 -7.01 -8.13 1.31
CA GLY A 70 -7.32 -8.09 -0.13
C GLY A 70 -8.20 -9.26 -0.59
N ALA A 71 -8.92 -9.92 0.32
CA ALA A 71 -9.85 -11.00 0.03
C ALA A 71 -11.17 -10.78 0.78
N GLY A 72 -12.27 -11.33 0.28
CA GLY A 72 -13.60 -11.21 0.88
C GLY A 72 -13.67 -11.93 2.22
N VAL A 73 -13.93 -11.19 3.29
CA VAL A 73 -14.05 -11.73 4.64
C VAL A 73 -15.50 -12.12 4.89
N GLN A 74 -15.73 -13.40 5.23
CA GLN A 74 -17.05 -13.86 5.64
C GLN A 74 -17.40 -13.27 7.02
N LYS A 75 -18.69 -13.05 7.25
CA LYS A 75 -19.20 -12.41 8.47
C LYS A 75 -18.70 -13.06 9.76
N ASP A 76 -18.58 -14.37 9.75
CA ASP A 76 -18.13 -15.17 10.91
C ASP A 76 -16.68 -14.85 11.31
N HIS A 77 -15.86 -14.39 10.39
CA HIS A 77 -14.45 -14.04 10.63
C HIS A 77 -14.22 -12.54 10.90
N GLU A 78 -15.26 -11.72 10.84
CA GLU A 78 -15.15 -10.27 11.08
C GLU A 78 -14.55 -9.97 12.46
N ASN A 79 -15.03 -10.64 13.50
CA ASN A 79 -14.54 -10.43 14.87
C ASN A 79 -13.08 -10.86 15.04
N TYR A 80 -12.68 -11.96 14.40
CA TYR A 80 -11.29 -12.39 14.37
C TYR A 80 -10.37 -11.33 13.80
N MET A 81 -10.73 -10.75 12.64
CA MET A 81 -9.95 -9.68 12.02
C MET A 81 -9.89 -8.40 12.87
N LYS A 82 -10.98 -8.07 13.57
CA LYS A 82 -11.06 -6.91 14.46
C LYS A 82 -10.12 -7.01 15.67
N ILE A 83 -9.94 -8.21 16.23
CA ILE A 83 -9.08 -8.44 17.40
C ILE A 83 -7.60 -8.17 17.07
N LEU A 84 -7.19 -8.33 15.81
CA LEU A 84 -5.83 -8.05 15.34
C LEU A 84 -5.47 -6.55 15.36
N LEU A 85 -6.45 -5.65 15.55
CA LEU A 85 -6.21 -4.20 15.61
C LEU A 85 -5.84 -3.75 17.03
N LYS A 86 -4.88 -2.83 17.12
CA LYS A 86 -4.69 -1.99 18.30
C LYS A 86 -5.84 -1.00 18.46
N VAL A 87 -6.05 -0.49 19.67
CA VAL A 87 -6.94 0.67 19.89
C VAL A 87 -6.39 1.87 19.11
N GLY A 88 -7.26 2.55 18.34
CA GLY A 88 -6.86 3.58 17.37
C GLY A 88 -6.39 3.03 16.02
N GLY A 89 -6.32 1.71 15.85
CA GLY A 89 -5.96 1.04 14.61
C GLY A 89 -7.07 1.06 13.57
N ILE A 90 -6.69 0.93 12.29
CA ILE A 90 -7.61 0.90 11.15
C ILE A 90 -7.42 -0.40 10.39
N LEU A 91 -8.53 -1.09 10.13
CA LEU A 91 -8.62 -2.25 9.26
C LEU A 91 -9.45 -1.88 8.03
N VAL A 92 -8.96 -2.24 6.86
CA VAL A 92 -9.70 -2.13 5.60
C VAL A 92 -9.82 -3.52 4.99
N MET A 93 -11.05 -3.97 4.80
CA MET A 93 -11.34 -5.30 4.23
C MET A 93 -12.68 -5.32 3.50
N PRO A 94 -12.85 -6.19 2.49
CA PRO A 94 -14.17 -6.44 1.90
C PRO A 94 -15.02 -7.32 2.83
N ILE A 95 -16.24 -6.87 3.10
CA ILE A 95 -17.26 -7.65 3.84
C ILE A 95 -18.57 -7.51 3.07
N GLU A 96 -19.24 -8.61 2.78
CA GLU A 96 -20.57 -8.61 2.11
C GLU A 96 -20.58 -7.68 0.86
N ASP A 97 -19.60 -7.85 -0.03
CA ASP A 97 -19.42 -7.06 -1.26
C ASP A 97 -19.23 -5.55 -1.06
N GLN A 98 -18.87 -5.13 0.15
CA GLN A 98 -18.54 -3.75 0.48
C GLN A 98 -17.12 -3.64 1.01
N LEU A 99 -16.29 -2.78 0.41
CA LEU A 99 -15.01 -2.42 1.02
C LEU A 99 -15.29 -1.57 2.26
N THR A 100 -14.99 -2.13 3.41
CA THR A 100 -15.32 -1.54 4.71
C THR A 100 -14.05 -1.11 5.43
N GLN A 101 -14.05 0.11 5.94
CA GLN A 101 -13.06 0.62 6.89
C GLN A 101 -13.58 0.47 8.31
N ILE A 102 -12.80 -0.16 9.17
CA ILE A 102 -13.11 -0.36 10.57
C ILE A 102 -12.05 0.34 11.41
N LEU A 103 -12.49 1.23 12.29
CA LEU A 103 -11.65 1.91 13.29
C LEU A 103 -11.92 1.29 14.67
N ARG A 104 -10.90 0.84 15.38
CA ARG A 104 -11.05 0.43 16.76
C ARG A 104 -10.97 1.64 17.68
N THR A 105 -12.09 2.04 18.27
CA THR A 105 -12.20 3.24 19.12
C THR A 105 -11.91 2.94 20.60
N GLY A 106 -12.06 1.68 21.03
CA GLY A 106 -11.79 1.26 22.39
C GLY A 106 -11.47 -0.24 22.48
N GLN A 107 -11.40 -0.78 23.69
CA GLN A 107 -11.06 -2.21 23.86
C GLN A 107 -12.08 -3.13 23.18
N ASN A 108 -13.37 -2.81 23.29
CA ASN A 108 -14.48 -3.60 22.76
C ASN A 108 -15.42 -2.75 21.89
N THR A 109 -14.91 -1.65 21.30
CA THR A 109 -15.72 -0.75 20.48
C THR A 109 -15.06 -0.48 19.16
N TRP A 110 -15.87 -0.53 18.10
CA TRP A 110 -15.43 -0.32 16.71
C TRP A 110 -16.43 0.55 15.97
N GLU A 111 -15.94 1.39 15.07
CA GLU A 111 -16.72 2.15 14.13
C GLU A 111 -16.46 1.61 12.72
N SER A 112 -17.51 1.38 11.95
CA SER A 112 -17.43 0.84 10.60
C SER A 112 -17.98 1.84 9.59
N LYS A 113 -17.28 1.97 8.45
CA LYS A 113 -17.69 2.83 7.34
C LYS A 113 -17.54 2.08 6.02
N ASN A 114 -18.63 1.93 5.29
CA ASN A 114 -18.58 1.41 3.92
C ASN A 114 -18.00 2.48 2.98
N ILE A 115 -17.02 2.09 2.15
CA ILE A 115 -16.32 2.99 1.25
C ILE A 115 -16.90 2.91 -0.15
N LEU A 116 -16.99 1.69 -0.70
CA LEU A 116 -17.53 1.41 -2.04
C LEU A 116 -17.89 -0.07 -2.20
N ALA A 117 -18.77 -0.37 -3.14
CA ALA A 117 -19.08 -1.74 -3.53
C ALA A 117 -17.89 -2.36 -4.28
N VAL A 118 -17.56 -3.61 -3.95
CA VAL A 118 -16.43 -4.36 -4.52
C VAL A 118 -16.79 -5.84 -4.64
N SER A 119 -16.10 -6.54 -5.53
CA SER A 119 -16.17 -8.00 -5.63
C SER A 119 -14.77 -8.57 -5.46
N PHE A 120 -14.59 -9.37 -4.43
CA PHE A 120 -13.33 -10.05 -4.12
C PHE A 120 -13.56 -11.55 -3.94
N ALA A 121 -12.58 -12.36 -4.34
CA ALA A 121 -12.58 -13.77 -3.99
C ALA A 121 -12.62 -13.93 -2.46
N PRO A 122 -13.41 -14.87 -1.92
CA PRO A 122 -13.51 -15.08 -0.49
C PRO A 122 -12.21 -15.64 0.10
N LEU A 123 -11.96 -15.36 1.38
CA LEU A 123 -10.91 -16.01 2.14
C LEU A 123 -11.13 -17.52 2.18
N VAL A 124 -10.05 -18.27 2.00
CA VAL A 124 -10.06 -19.72 2.11
C VAL A 124 -10.25 -20.09 3.59
N GLN A 125 -11.25 -20.96 3.83
CA GLN A 125 -11.53 -21.43 5.19
C GLN A 125 -10.39 -22.33 5.69
N PRO A 126 -10.06 -22.26 7.00
CA PRO A 126 -9.11 -23.18 7.59
C PRO A 126 -9.56 -24.64 7.40
N ASN A 127 -8.66 -25.50 6.93
CA ASN A 127 -8.92 -26.93 6.87
C ASN A 127 -8.88 -27.50 8.29
N ARG A 128 -9.97 -28.11 8.72
CA ARG A 128 -9.96 -28.94 9.93
C ARG A 128 -9.32 -30.28 9.55
N ASN A 129 -8.08 -30.47 9.95
CA ASN A 129 -7.47 -31.79 9.86
C ASN A 129 -8.22 -32.76 10.79
N ASP A 130 -8.38 -34.03 10.42
CA ASP A 130 -9.11 -35.06 11.18
C ASP A 130 -8.65 -35.22 12.65
N ASN A 131 -7.49 -34.70 13.00
CA ASN A 131 -6.91 -34.70 14.35
C ASN A 131 -7.21 -33.43 15.17
N GLY A 132 -8.06 -32.51 14.70
CA GLY A 132 -8.44 -31.29 15.43
C GLY A 132 -7.29 -30.29 15.67
N LYS A 133 -6.11 -30.51 15.11
CA LYS A 133 -5.00 -29.57 15.15
C LYS A 133 -5.11 -28.58 14.00
N HIS A 134 -5.25 -27.31 14.30
CA HIS A 134 -5.07 -26.24 13.32
C HIS A 134 -3.58 -26.01 13.11
N ASP A 135 -3.16 -25.96 11.87
CA ASP A 135 -1.81 -25.52 11.51
C ASP A 135 -1.71 -24.02 11.80
N THR A 136 -1.15 -23.69 12.95
CA THR A 136 -1.00 -22.29 13.33
C THR A 136 0.11 -21.62 12.53
N VAL A 137 -0.20 -20.48 11.90
CA VAL A 137 0.75 -19.66 11.17
C VAL A 137 1.56 -18.82 12.15
N GLY A 138 2.87 -19.10 12.22
CA GLY A 138 3.81 -18.29 13.00
C GLY A 138 4.14 -16.99 12.28
N LEU A 139 3.93 -15.86 12.94
CA LEU A 139 4.38 -14.57 12.42
C LEU A 139 5.90 -14.44 12.56
N PRO A 140 6.57 -13.69 11.65
CA PRO A 140 7.98 -13.43 11.80
C PRO A 140 8.29 -12.78 13.16
N PRO A 141 9.37 -13.17 13.83
CA PRO A 141 9.73 -12.55 15.10
C PRO A 141 10.06 -11.07 14.88
N CYS A 142 9.62 -10.23 15.83
CA CYS A 142 10.05 -8.84 15.86
C CYS A 142 11.52 -8.79 16.30
N ALA A 143 12.42 -8.92 15.34
CA ALA A 143 13.85 -8.87 15.62
C ALA A 143 14.26 -7.47 16.07
N VAL A 144 15.07 -7.40 17.11
CA VAL A 144 15.77 -6.16 17.48
C VAL A 144 16.72 -5.82 16.33
N ARG A 145 16.58 -4.62 15.76
CA ARG A 145 17.46 -4.17 14.67
C ARG A 145 18.91 -4.09 15.17
N ASN A 146 19.82 -4.53 14.32
CA ASN A 146 21.24 -4.39 14.62
C ASN A 146 21.67 -2.90 14.54
N LEU A 147 22.81 -2.57 15.15
CA LEU A 147 23.32 -1.21 15.18
C LEU A 147 23.64 -0.64 13.79
N GLN A 148 24.04 -1.50 12.85
CA GLN A 148 24.34 -1.09 11.47
C GLN A 148 23.05 -0.61 10.77
N ASP A 149 21.95 -1.33 10.91
CA ASP A 149 20.67 -0.93 10.32
C ASP A 149 20.13 0.35 10.96
N LEU A 150 20.26 0.50 12.28
CA LEU A 150 19.90 1.71 12.98
C LEU A 150 20.73 2.90 12.50
N ALA A 151 22.05 2.73 12.37
CA ALA A 151 22.95 3.73 11.84
C ALA A 151 22.59 4.14 10.40
N ARG A 152 22.34 3.14 9.52
CA ARG A 152 21.89 3.40 8.14
C ARG A 152 20.60 4.24 8.09
N ILE A 153 19.61 3.87 8.88
CA ILE A 153 18.35 4.61 8.96
C ILE A 153 18.60 6.05 9.42
N TYR A 154 19.39 6.22 10.46
CA TYR A 154 19.64 7.53 11.05
C TYR A 154 20.43 8.44 10.10
N ILE A 155 21.47 7.94 9.46
CA ILE A 155 22.29 8.70 8.50
C ILE A 155 21.42 9.12 7.31
N ARG A 156 20.67 8.20 6.71
CA ARG A 156 19.78 8.51 5.58
C ARG A 156 18.71 9.53 5.95
N ARG A 157 18.13 9.45 7.14
CA ARG A 157 17.15 10.41 7.65
C ARG A 157 17.77 11.80 7.82
N THR A 158 18.94 11.88 8.43
CA THR A 158 19.66 13.15 8.61
C THR A 158 19.98 13.81 7.28
N LEU A 159 20.47 13.03 6.30
CA LEU A 159 20.76 13.55 4.97
C LEU A 159 19.49 14.05 4.24
N ARG A 160 18.36 13.35 4.38
CA ARG A 160 17.08 13.84 3.82
C ARG A 160 16.64 15.15 4.48
N ASN A 161 16.82 15.28 5.79
CA ASN A 161 16.48 16.53 6.47
C ASN A 161 17.33 17.69 5.94
N PHE A 162 18.65 17.51 5.79
CA PHE A 162 19.51 18.52 5.17
C PHE A 162 19.10 18.87 3.74
N ILE A 163 18.78 17.89 2.91
CA ILE A 163 18.29 18.15 1.55
C ILE A 163 17.01 18.96 1.57
N ASN A 164 16.07 18.61 2.46
CA ASN A 164 14.80 19.34 2.58
C ASN A 164 15.01 20.78 3.04
N GLU A 165 15.94 21.03 3.95
CA GLU A 165 16.30 22.39 4.41
C GLU A 165 16.97 23.20 3.30
N GLU A 166 17.93 22.61 2.58
CA GLU A 166 18.56 23.23 1.41
C GLU A 166 17.55 23.59 0.31
N MET A 167 16.59 22.70 0.04
CA MET A 167 15.53 22.95 -0.95
C MET A 167 14.60 24.07 -0.51
N LYS A 168 14.22 24.11 0.78
CA LYS A 168 13.42 25.20 1.33
C LYS A 168 14.17 26.54 1.24
N ALA A 169 15.46 26.56 1.58
CA ALA A 169 16.30 27.77 1.49
C ALA A 169 16.44 28.29 0.05
N LYS A 170 16.44 27.39 -0.95
CA LYS A 170 16.48 27.75 -2.38
C LYS A 170 15.10 28.14 -2.94
N GLY A 171 14.04 28.18 -2.12
CA GLY A 171 12.69 28.49 -2.57
C GLY A 171 12.08 27.41 -3.47
N ILE A 172 12.72 26.24 -3.61
CA ILE A 172 12.21 25.11 -4.33
C ILE A 172 11.20 24.42 -3.42
N ALA A 173 9.94 24.89 -3.44
CA ALA A 173 8.86 24.22 -2.75
C ALA A 173 8.82 22.78 -3.29
N GLN A 174 8.91 21.78 -2.39
CA GLN A 174 8.52 20.43 -2.77
C GLN A 174 7.10 20.57 -3.34
N LYS A 175 6.95 20.32 -4.65
CA LYS A 175 5.61 20.24 -5.23
C LYS A 175 4.88 19.22 -4.38
N ALA A 176 3.95 19.69 -3.55
CA ALA A 176 3.01 18.79 -2.88
C ALA A 176 2.51 17.84 -3.98
N PRO A 177 2.40 16.53 -3.68
CA PRO A 177 1.93 15.59 -4.69
C PRO A 177 0.68 16.22 -5.31
N PRO A 178 0.59 16.31 -6.64
CA PRO A 178 -0.46 17.06 -7.30
C PRO A 178 -1.76 16.61 -6.64
N LYS A 179 -2.47 17.54 -5.98
CA LYS A 179 -3.81 17.25 -5.48
C LYS A 179 -4.52 16.76 -6.71
N ARG A 180 -4.74 15.45 -6.81
CA ARG A 180 -5.48 14.86 -7.92
C ARG A 180 -6.75 15.68 -7.96
N LYS A 181 -6.83 16.65 -8.89
CA LYS A 181 -8.11 17.22 -9.28
C LYS A 181 -8.95 15.98 -9.52
N ARG A 182 -9.99 15.79 -8.72
CA ARG A 182 -10.96 14.74 -8.99
C ARG A 182 -11.44 15.04 -10.42
N ARG A 183 -10.76 14.44 -11.41
CA ARG A 183 -11.34 14.31 -12.71
C ARG A 183 -12.65 13.63 -12.40
N ARG A 184 -13.77 14.32 -12.58
CA ARG A 184 -15.06 13.68 -12.68
C ARG A 184 -14.83 12.58 -13.71
N CYS A 185 -14.60 11.36 -13.25
CA CYS A 185 -14.63 10.21 -14.14
C CYS A 185 -16.03 10.29 -14.73
N ARG A 186 -16.12 10.72 -15.99
CA ARG A 186 -17.28 10.34 -16.79
C ARG A 186 -17.42 8.86 -16.53
N ARG A 187 -18.50 8.46 -15.85
CA ARG A 187 -18.84 7.05 -15.66
C ARG A 187 -18.80 6.44 -17.05
N ARG A 188 -17.71 5.76 -17.41
CA ARG A 188 -17.74 4.86 -18.54
C ARG A 188 -18.85 3.88 -18.17
N ARG A 189 -19.89 3.84 -18.99
CA ARG A 189 -20.94 2.86 -18.86
C ARG A 189 -20.25 1.50 -18.91
N ILE A 190 -20.12 0.86 -17.77
CA ILE A 190 -19.59 -0.50 -17.69
C ILE A 190 -20.81 -1.35 -18.06
N ASN A 191 -20.76 -1.97 -19.23
CA ASN A 191 -21.75 -2.98 -19.59
C ASN A 191 -21.64 -4.09 -18.58
N THR A 192 -22.61 -4.21 -17.70
CA THR A 192 -22.70 -5.29 -16.73
C THR A 192 -23.22 -6.52 -17.46
N TYR A 193 -22.45 -7.60 -17.45
CA TYR A 193 -22.84 -8.89 -18.01
C TYR A 193 -23.16 -9.83 -16.86
N VAL A 194 -24.23 -10.60 -16.98
CA VAL A 194 -24.57 -11.66 -16.01
C VAL A 194 -24.38 -13.00 -16.68
N PHE A 195 -23.77 -13.93 -15.96
CA PHE A 195 -23.69 -15.33 -16.38
C PHE A 195 -25.00 -16.04 -16.09
N VAL A 196 -25.68 -16.49 -17.13
CA VAL A 196 -26.83 -17.40 -16.99
C VAL A 196 -26.43 -18.72 -17.68
N GLY A 197 -26.09 -19.72 -16.88
CA GLY A 197 -25.48 -20.95 -17.38
C GLY A 197 -24.10 -20.70 -18.00
N ASN A 198 -23.85 -21.12 -19.24
CA ASN A 198 -22.59 -20.95 -19.98
C ASN A 198 -22.61 -19.75 -20.94
N GLN A 199 -23.58 -18.84 -20.84
CA GLN A 199 -23.70 -17.68 -21.73
C GLN A 199 -23.61 -16.35 -20.97
N LEU A 200 -22.85 -15.40 -21.52
CA LEU A 200 -22.75 -14.02 -21.07
C LEU A 200 -23.87 -13.19 -21.68
N ILE A 201 -24.81 -12.75 -20.85
CA ILE A 201 -25.96 -11.93 -21.30
C ILE A 201 -25.76 -10.50 -20.79
N PRO A 202 -25.81 -9.49 -21.69
CA PRO A 202 -25.77 -8.09 -21.26
C PRO A 202 -27.06 -7.74 -20.52
N GLN A 203 -26.98 -7.13 -19.35
CA GLN A 203 -28.13 -6.58 -18.65
C GLN A 203 -28.62 -5.32 -19.33
N PRO A 204 -29.95 -5.17 -19.55
CA PRO A 204 -30.53 -3.90 -19.98
C PRO A 204 -30.35 -2.85 -18.87
N LEU A 205 -29.88 -1.69 -19.25
CA LEU A 205 -29.82 -0.53 -18.37
C LEU A 205 -31.23 -0.04 -18.12
N ASP A 206 -31.69 -0.10 -16.86
CA ASP A 206 -32.90 0.61 -16.44
C ASP A 206 -32.68 2.11 -16.66
N SER A 207 -33.44 2.63 -17.61
CA SER A 207 -33.57 4.05 -17.88
C SER A 207 -34.71 4.57 -17.02
N GLU A 208 -34.40 5.27 -15.92
CA GLU A 208 -35.23 6.33 -15.37
C GLU A 208 -34.52 6.99 -14.20
N GLU A 209 -34.02 8.19 -14.47
CA GLU A 209 -34.03 9.43 -13.67
C GLU A 209 -33.05 10.43 -14.28
N ASP A 210 -33.53 11.11 -15.33
CA ASP A 210 -32.92 12.33 -15.84
C ASP A 210 -33.42 13.51 -15.00
N GLU A 211 -32.71 13.87 -13.95
CA GLU A 211 -32.81 15.23 -13.39
C GLU A 211 -31.94 16.18 -14.21
N LYS A 212 -32.63 17.13 -14.84
CA LYS A 212 -32.13 18.28 -15.58
C LYS A 212 -31.13 19.05 -14.70
N MET A 213 -29.89 19.14 -15.11
CA MET A 213 -28.97 20.19 -14.69
C MET A 213 -28.49 20.94 -15.92
N GLU A 214 -28.78 22.23 -15.87
CA GLU A 214 -28.49 23.24 -16.88
C GLU A 214 -27.04 23.23 -17.33
N ASP A 215 -26.90 23.33 -18.64
CA ASP A 215 -25.65 23.31 -19.42
C ASP A 215 -25.10 24.76 -19.43
N ASP A 216 -24.09 25.01 -18.59
CA ASP A 216 -23.32 26.25 -18.66
C ASP A 216 -22.02 25.93 -19.44
N ASN A 217 -22.20 25.82 -20.76
CA ASN A 217 -21.11 25.73 -21.75
C ASN A 217 -20.43 27.10 -21.92
N LYS A 218 -19.38 27.35 -21.18
CA LYS A 218 -18.31 28.25 -21.61
C LYS A 218 -17.19 27.43 -22.23
N GLU A 219 -17.16 27.43 -23.55
CA GLU A 219 -16.03 27.01 -24.37
C GLU A 219 -14.84 27.97 -24.06
N GLU A 220 -13.89 27.53 -23.25
CA GLU A 220 -12.56 28.11 -23.26
C GLU A 220 -11.76 27.44 -24.39
N GLU A 221 -11.52 28.23 -25.45
CA GLU A 221 -10.60 27.91 -26.53
C GLU A 221 -9.21 27.62 -25.95
N ASP A 222 -8.83 26.35 -25.94
CA ASP A 222 -7.45 25.93 -25.70
C ASP A 222 -6.57 26.41 -26.87
N LYS A 223 -5.91 27.56 -26.67
CA LYS A 223 -4.79 27.97 -27.53
C LYS A 223 -3.67 26.96 -27.36
N ASP A 224 -3.54 26.14 -28.37
CA ASP A 224 -2.42 25.23 -28.61
C ASP A 224 -1.11 26.03 -28.72
N HIS A 225 -0.41 26.18 -27.59
CA HIS A 225 1.00 26.52 -27.55
C HIS A 225 1.80 25.23 -27.51
N SER A 226 2.14 24.73 -28.67
CA SER A 226 3.17 23.71 -28.84
C SER A 226 4.55 24.28 -28.46
N GLU A 227 4.81 24.47 -27.17
CA GLU A 227 6.17 24.58 -26.69
C GLU A 227 6.81 23.19 -26.82
N ALA A 228 7.82 23.09 -27.68
CA ALA A 228 8.66 21.92 -27.81
C ALA A 228 9.17 21.50 -26.44
N LEU A 229 8.65 20.35 -25.93
CA LEU A 229 9.07 19.73 -24.68
C LEU A 229 10.58 19.47 -24.78
N LYS A 230 11.38 20.31 -24.10
CA LYS A 230 12.77 19.98 -23.82
C LYS A 230 12.80 18.62 -23.14
N PRO A 231 13.69 17.70 -23.50
CA PRO A 231 13.80 16.42 -22.84
C PRO A 231 14.04 16.69 -21.36
N GLU A 232 13.09 16.30 -20.51
CA GLU A 232 13.24 16.40 -19.05
C GLU A 232 14.44 15.55 -18.65
N GLU A 233 15.46 16.18 -18.09
CA GLU A 233 16.57 15.44 -17.49
C GLU A 233 16.03 14.45 -16.47
N PRO A 234 16.56 13.22 -16.43
CA PRO A 234 16.10 12.23 -15.48
C PRO A 234 16.16 12.80 -14.05
N PRO A 235 15.15 12.57 -13.22
CA PRO A 235 15.06 13.18 -11.90
C PRO A 235 16.28 12.81 -11.06
N ARG A 236 17.07 13.83 -10.65
CA ARG A 236 18.30 13.66 -9.88
C ARG A 236 17.99 13.05 -8.50
N ASN A 237 18.75 12.02 -8.13
CA ASN A 237 18.66 11.39 -6.81
C ASN A 237 19.56 12.11 -5.80
N LEU A 238 19.05 13.18 -5.21
CA LEU A 238 19.81 14.04 -4.28
C LEU A 238 20.33 13.28 -3.05
N LEU A 239 19.58 12.29 -2.55
CA LEU A 239 20.04 11.51 -1.39
C LEU A 239 21.27 10.69 -1.75
N ARG A 240 21.26 10.04 -2.90
CA ARG A 240 22.40 9.27 -3.40
C ARG A 240 23.61 10.18 -3.62
N GLU A 241 23.45 11.34 -4.26
CA GLU A 241 24.53 12.31 -4.47
C GLU A 241 25.16 12.73 -3.13
N LYS A 242 24.35 13.01 -2.12
CA LYS A 242 24.84 13.34 -0.78
C LYS A 242 25.59 12.18 -0.12
N ILE A 243 25.09 10.93 -0.23
CA ILE A 243 25.77 9.74 0.29
C ILE A 243 27.14 9.57 -0.40
N MET A 244 27.19 9.68 -1.72
CA MET A 244 28.43 9.53 -2.48
C MET A 244 29.46 10.63 -2.18
N SER A 245 29.04 11.83 -1.77
CA SER A 245 29.93 12.92 -1.36
C SER A 245 30.46 12.81 0.07
N LEU A 246 29.98 11.85 0.87
CA LEU A 246 30.47 11.67 2.23
C LEU A 246 31.93 11.16 2.23
N PRO A 247 32.77 11.57 3.20
CA PRO A 247 34.12 11.07 3.36
C PRO A 247 34.12 9.67 4.01
N LEU A 248 33.47 8.71 3.38
CA LEU A 248 33.34 7.32 3.84
C LEU A 248 33.93 6.36 2.82
N PRO A 249 34.42 5.20 3.29
CA PRO A 249 34.82 4.10 2.39
C PRO A 249 33.66 3.67 1.47
N GLU A 250 33.98 3.22 0.25
CA GLU A 250 32.99 2.82 -0.75
C GLU A 250 32.06 1.70 -0.25
N SER A 251 32.55 0.77 0.55
CA SER A 251 31.74 -0.29 1.16
C SER A 251 30.63 0.26 2.07
N LEU A 252 30.91 1.32 2.81
CA LEU A 252 29.90 1.98 3.65
C LEU A 252 28.94 2.81 2.83
N LYS A 253 29.39 3.47 1.77
CA LYS A 253 28.49 4.15 0.82
C LYS A 253 27.56 3.16 0.13
N ALA A 254 28.08 2.02 -0.32
CA ALA A 254 27.27 0.94 -0.89
C ALA A 254 26.22 0.43 0.10
N TYR A 255 26.61 0.22 1.36
CA TYR A 255 25.66 -0.15 2.42
C TYR A 255 24.58 0.90 2.64
N LEU A 256 24.92 2.18 2.67
CA LEU A 256 23.97 3.28 2.81
C LEU A 256 23.03 3.40 1.61
N THR A 257 23.42 2.98 0.42
CA THR A 257 22.60 2.94 -0.78
C THR A 257 21.89 1.61 -1.02
N TYR A 258 21.90 0.68 -0.06
CA TYR A 258 21.34 -0.68 -0.20
C TYR A 258 21.97 -1.46 -1.36
N TYR A 259 23.27 -1.29 -1.58
CA TYR A 259 24.05 -1.93 -2.66
C TYR A 259 23.48 -1.70 -4.07
N ARG A 260 22.80 -0.58 -4.26
CA ARG A 260 22.22 -0.20 -5.58
C ARG A 260 23.32 0.41 -6.44
N GLU A 261 23.41 -0.06 -7.67
CA GLU A 261 24.40 0.44 -8.64
C GLU A 261 24.00 1.73 -9.33
N LYS A 262 22.73 2.13 -9.25
CA LYS A 262 22.18 3.33 -9.91
C LYS A 262 21.47 4.24 -8.94
#